data_335dc18b15cd7b131b9616aa9b94d864
#
_entry.id   335dc18b15cd7b131b9616aa9b94d864
#
_cell.length_a   1.000
_cell.length_b   1.000
_cell.length_c   1.000
_cell.angle_alpha   90.00
_cell.angle_beta   90.00
_cell.angle_gamma   90.00
#
_symmetry.space_group_name_H-M   'P 1'
#
loop_
_entity.id
_entity.type
_entity.pdbx_description
1 polymer ?
#
loop_
_entity_poly.entity_id
_entity_poly.type
_entity_poly.pdbx_seq_one_letter_code
_entity_poly.pdbx_strand_id
1 'polypeptide(L)'
;MERSDPRYQAYVEILKEELIPAMGCTEPIALAYAAARAREVLGALPESVQLQVSGSIIKNVKSVIVPNTGHLKGMEAAVAAGIIAGSADRELEVISEVSEDKQAAIRDYLQTVPISIQHIEQGHVFDIIVTERSGDSYAKVRIADFHTNICLIEKNGRVLYEKPLLNEEARRDSRADRSLLNMKDIWDFAETADLQDVADLLERQIRYNNAIAEEGLLGDYGANIGRVLLSTYGNDVSIRAKAKAAAGSDARMNGCELPVIINSGSGNQGITCSVPLIEYAKELHSGKEKLYRALIISNLVAIHEKTGIGTLSAYCGAVSAGAGAGAGIVYLCGDGYQAAIHTVVNALAIVSGIVCDGAKASCAAKIASSVDAALLGYNMYKCNQEFKGGDGIVMKDIETTIKGIGRLGKDGMKETNEEIIRLMIE
;
A
#
# COMPACT_ATOMS: atom_id res chain seq x y z
N MET A 1 13.38 -17.15 -18.36
CA MET A 1 12.83 -16.13 -19.31
C MET A 1 14.00 -15.31 -19.86
N GLU A 2 14.09 -15.10 -21.15
CA GLU A 2 15.18 -14.31 -21.77
C GLU A 2 14.83 -12.82 -21.83
N ARG A 3 15.85 -11.93 -21.85
CA ARG A 3 15.64 -10.47 -21.97
C ARG A 3 14.87 -10.03 -23.23
N SER A 4 14.92 -10.85 -24.30
CA SER A 4 14.18 -10.62 -25.55
C SER A 4 12.68 -10.96 -25.46
N ASP A 5 12.26 -11.67 -24.42
CA ASP A 5 10.85 -12.00 -24.20
C ASP A 5 10.07 -10.71 -23.80
N PRO A 6 8.97 -10.37 -24.46
CA PRO A 6 8.17 -9.20 -24.11
C PRO A 6 7.69 -9.21 -22.64
N ARG A 7 7.48 -10.39 -22.05
CA ARG A 7 7.10 -10.52 -20.64
C ARG A 7 8.21 -10.08 -19.69
N TYR A 8 9.46 -10.29 -20.07
CA TYR A 8 10.62 -9.86 -19.27
C TYR A 8 10.56 -8.34 -19.02
N GLN A 9 10.45 -7.57 -20.10
CA GLN A 9 10.40 -6.12 -20.00
C GLN A 9 9.16 -5.65 -19.24
N ALA A 10 8.01 -6.28 -19.47
CA ALA A 10 6.79 -5.96 -18.73
C ALA A 10 6.96 -6.17 -17.21
N TYR A 11 7.62 -7.26 -16.78
CA TYR A 11 7.83 -7.55 -15.36
C TYR A 11 8.80 -6.55 -14.71
N VAL A 12 9.85 -6.15 -15.41
CA VAL A 12 10.77 -5.09 -14.94
C VAL A 12 10.01 -3.77 -14.78
N GLU A 13 9.20 -3.37 -15.77
CA GLU A 13 8.44 -2.13 -15.70
C GLU A 13 7.34 -2.18 -14.61
N ILE A 14 6.66 -3.32 -14.43
CA ILE A 14 5.71 -3.51 -13.33
C ILE A 14 6.40 -3.29 -11.98
N LEU A 15 7.58 -3.86 -11.76
CA LEU A 15 8.33 -3.65 -10.51
C LEU A 15 8.72 -2.17 -10.34
N LYS A 16 9.14 -1.47 -11.39
CA LYS A 16 9.48 -0.03 -11.35
C LYS A 16 8.27 0.83 -11.01
N GLU A 17 7.11 0.53 -11.58
CA GLU A 17 5.87 1.27 -11.33
C GLU A 17 5.32 1.06 -9.92
N GLU A 18 5.51 -0.12 -9.34
CA GLU A 18 4.90 -0.50 -8.07
C GLU A 18 5.82 -0.27 -6.85
N LEU A 19 7.16 -0.40 -7.03
CA LEU A 19 8.11 -0.27 -5.92
C LEU A 19 8.68 1.15 -5.83
N ILE A 20 7.82 2.08 -5.43
CA ILE A 20 8.18 3.50 -5.29
C ILE A 20 8.22 3.92 -3.81
N PRO A 21 9.02 4.94 -3.46
CA PRO A 21 9.06 5.45 -2.09
C PRO A 21 7.80 6.23 -1.72
N ALA A 22 7.39 6.13 -0.46
CA ALA A 22 6.32 6.95 0.13
C ALA A 22 6.54 7.14 1.63
N MET A 23 6.12 8.28 2.16
CA MET A 23 6.11 8.57 3.60
C MET A 23 4.71 8.37 4.18
N GLY A 24 4.61 7.72 5.32
CA GLY A 24 3.34 7.51 6.00
C GLY A 24 2.29 6.81 5.14
N CYS A 25 1.00 7.13 5.36
CA CYS A 25 -0.10 6.66 4.53
C CYS A 25 -0.22 7.52 3.26
N THR A 26 -0.34 6.89 2.11
CA THR A 26 -0.32 7.56 0.80
C THR A 26 -1.55 8.45 0.57
N GLU A 27 -2.71 8.11 1.11
CA GLU A 27 -3.95 8.87 0.92
C GLU A 27 -3.94 10.22 1.65
N PRO A 28 -3.52 10.34 2.93
CA PRO A 28 -3.32 11.67 3.55
C PRO A 28 -2.30 12.53 2.81
N ILE A 29 -1.25 11.91 2.29
CA ILE A 29 -0.23 12.63 1.53
C ILE A 29 -0.80 13.16 0.20
N ALA A 30 -1.67 12.40 -0.47
CA ALA A 30 -2.36 12.87 -1.67
C ALA A 30 -3.30 14.05 -1.37
N LEU A 31 -3.97 14.06 -0.19
CA LEU A 31 -4.75 15.22 0.27
C LEU A 31 -3.85 16.45 0.49
N ALA A 32 -2.73 16.27 1.19
CA ALA A 32 -1.75 17.34 1.40
C ALA A 32 -1.17 17.86 0.08
N TYR A 33 -0.90 16.96 -0.87
CA TYR A 33 -0.42 17.32 -2.21
C TYR A 33 -1.44 18.14 -2.99
N ALA A 34 -2.71 17.73 -3.01
CA ALA A 34 -3.78 18.49 -3.66
C ALA A 34 -3.94 19.87 -3.04
N ALA A 35 -3.89 19.97 -1.71
CA ALA A 35 -4.01 21.22 -0.97
C ALA A 35 -2.78 22.13 -1.20
N ALA A 36 -1.56 21.61 -1.14
CA ALA A 36 -0.37 22.40 -1.44
C ALA A 36 -0.41 22.99 -2.86
N ARG A 37 -0.83 22.19 -3.85
CA ARG A 37 -0.98 22.65 -5.23
C ARG A 37 -2.09 23.68 -5.39
N ALA A 38 -3.23 23.52 -4.72
CA ALA A 38 -4.32 24.50 -4.74
C ALA A 38 -3.87 25.84 -4.14
N ARG A 39 -3.16 25.84 -3.00
CA ARG A 39 -2.59 27.03 -2.39
C ARG A 39 -1.61 27.76 -3.31
N GLU A 40 -0.72 27.03 -3.98
CA GLU A 40 0.20 27.63 -4.96
C GLU A 40 -0.54 28.33 -6.10
N VAL A 41 -1.59 27.70 -6.63
CA VAL A 41 -2.43 28.26 -7.69
C VAL A 41 -3.23 29.46 -7.18
N LEU A 42 -3.78 29.39 -5.96
CA LEU A 42 -4.50 30.50 -5.32
C LEU A 42 -3.59 31.71 -5.15
N GLY A 43 -2.34 31.50 -4.71
CA GLY A 43 -1.34 32.54 -4.48
C GLY A 43 -1.50 33.28 -3.16
N ALA A 44 -2.35 32.77 -2.27
CA ALA A 44 -2.62 33.32 -0.94
C ALA A 44 -2.90 32.20 0.07
N LEU A 45 -2.82 32.51 1.36
CA LEU A 45 -3.30 31.58 2.40
C LEU A 45 -4.83 31.50 2.35
N PRO A 46 -5.43 30.31 2.24
CA PRO A 46 -6.88 30.16 2.18
C PRO A 46 -7.57 30.56 3.50
N GLU A 47 -8.71 31.23 3.40
CA GLU A 47 -9.60 31.60 4.50
C GLU A 47 -10.70 30.55 4.71
N SER A 48 -10.94 29.70 3.73
CA SER A 48 -11.83 28.54 3.83
C SER A 48 -11.45 27.47 2.83
N VAL A 49 -11.73 26.20 3.19
CA VAL A 49 -11.42 25.04 2.36
C VAL A 49 -12.65 24.14 2.26
N GLN A 50 -12.95 23.69 1.04
CA GLN A 50 -13.91 22.64 0.78
C GLN A 50 -13.16 21.43 0.24
N LEU A 51 -13.27 20.31 0.92
CA LEU A 51 -12.71 19.02 0.55
C LEU A 51 -13.86 18.09 0.15
N GLN A 52 -13.84 17.61 -1.10
CA GLN A 52 -14.78 16.60 -1.57
C GLN A 52 -13.97 15.33 -1.87
N VAL A 53 -14.39 14.19 -1.33
CA VAL A 53 -13.62 12.93 -1.42
C VAL A 53 -14.54 11.72 -1.58
N SER A 54 -14.01 10.70 -2.26
CA SER A 54 -14.66 9.39 -2.32
C SER A 54 -14.70 8.70 -0.94
N GLY A 55 -15.65 7.81 -0.75
CA GLY A 55 -15.79 7.03 0.50
C GLY A 55 -14.51 6.22 0.84
N SER A 56 -13.78 5.77 -0.16
CA SER A 56 -12.51 5.08 0.03
C SER A 56 -11.43 5.98 0.65
N ILE A 57 -11.39 7.26 0.28
CA ILE A 57 -10.48 8.24 0.91
C ILE A 57 -10.89 8.49 2.36
N ILE A 58 -12.20 8.67 2.64
CA ILE A 58 -12.70 8.81 4.02
C ILE A 58 -12.24 7.62 4.86
N LYS A 59 -12.48 6.41 4.37
CA LYS A 59 -12.10 5.16 5.03
C LYS A 59 -10.62 5.11 5.39
N ASN A 60 -9.75 5.51 4.47
CA ASN A 60 -8.30 5.34 4.63
C ASN A 60 -7.62 6.49 5.38
N VAL A 61 -8.27 7.65 5.54
CA VAL A 61 -7.64 8.83 6.15
C VAL A 61 -8.20 9.15 7.54
N LYS A 62 -9.47 8.85 7.83
CA LYS A 62 -10.17 9.29 9.06
C LYS A 62 -9.38 9.03 10.35
N SER A 63 -8.68 7.91 10.46
CA SER A 63 -8.04 7.47 11.71
C SER A 63 -6.51 7.46 11.67
N VAL A 64 -5.90 7.86 10.56
CA VAL A 64 -4.44 7.78 10.40
C VAL A 64 -3.76 9.05 10.89
N ILE A 65 -2.58 8.89 11.50
CA ILE A 65 -1.72 10.02 11.85
C ILE A 65 -1.05 10.53 10.58
N VAL A 66 -1.13 11.85 10.36
CA VAL A 66 -0.45 12.54 9.28
C VAL A 66 1.02 12.76 9.69
N PRO A 67 2.00 12.29 8.89
CA PRO A 67 3.41 12.45 9.23
C PRO A 67 3.80 13.93 9.41
N ASN A 68 4.81 14.19 10.24
CA ASN A 68 5.40 15.53 10.45
C ASN A 68 4.44 16.60 11.00
N THR A 69 3.27 16.22 11.52
CA THR A 69 2.27 17.18 12.03
C THR A 69 2.18 17.26 13.56
N GLY A 70 3.07 16.55 14.28
CA GLY A 70 2.95 16.43 15.74
C GLY A 70 1.72 15.61 16.16
N HIS A 71 1.53 14.45 15.52
CA HIS A 71 0.48 13.44 15.77
C HIS A 71 -0.97 13.86 15.45
N LEU A 72 -1.17 14.87 14.60
CA LEU A 72 -2.50 15.21 14.12
C LEU A 72 -3.07 14.09 13.22
N LYS A 73 -4.39 13.91 13.27
CA LYS A 73 -5.09 12.83 12.55
C LYS A 73 -6.13 13.38 11.60
N GLY A 74 -6.42 12.62 10.56
CA GLY A 74 -7.58 12.85 9.72
C GLY A 74 -7.32 13.73 8.50
N MET A 75 -8.40 13.99 7.77
CA MET A 75 -8.37 14.68 6.49
C MET A 75 -8.06 16.16 6.63
N GLU A 76 -8.63 16.80 7.64
CA GLU A 76 -8.40 18.21 7.95
C GLU A 76 -6.92 18.47 8.25
N ALA A 77 -6.30 17.59 9.04
CA ALA A 77 -4.89 17.68 9.37
C ALA A 77 -3.99 17.52 8.12
N ALA A 78 -4.34 16.62 7.22
CA ALA A 78 -3.61 16.42 5.98
C ALA A 78 -3.70 17.65 5.05
N VAL A 79 -4.89 18.20 4.88
CA VAL A 79 -5.13 19.41 4.09
C VAL A 79 -4.39 20.61 4.68
N ALA A 80 -4.54 20.85 5.99
CA ALA A 80 -3.85 21.94 6.67
C ALA A 80 -2.31 21.83 6.58
N ALA A 81 -1.77 20.61 6.70
CA ALA A 81 -0.33 20.35 6.54
C ALA A 81 0.13 20.71 5.12
N GLY A 82 -0.64 20.32 4.09
CA GLY A 82 -0.37 20.69 2.71
C GLY A 82 -0.38 22.21 2.47
N ILE A 83 -1.37 22.90 3.02
CA ILE A 83 -1.52 24.37 2.91
C ILE A 83 -0.35 25.10 3.59
N ILE A 84 -0.04 24.75 4.83
CA ILE A 84 0.93 25.51 5.64
C ILE A 84 2.37 25.15 5.35
N ALA A 85 2.65 23.87 5.11
CA ALA A 85 4.02 23.35 5.04
C ALA A 85 4.36 22.67 3.71
N GLY A 86 3.36 22.36 2.88
CA GLY A 86 3.55 21.56 1.68
C GLY A 86 4.37 22.21 0.59
N SER A 87 5.21 21.41 -0.07
CA SER A 87 5.91 21.71 -1.31
C SER A 87 5.37 20.78 -2.40
N ALA A 88 4.48 21.30 -3.27
CA ALA A 88 3.76 20.46 -4.22
C ALA A 88 4.67 19.77 -5.24
N ASP A 89 5.83 20.31 -5.54
CA ASP A 89 6.80 19.70 -6.46
C ASP A 89 7.41 18.39 -5.93
N ARG A 90 7.22 18.09 -4.65
CA ARG A 90 7.69 16.84 -4.01
C ARG A 90 6.64 15.71 -4.04
N GLU A 91 5.45 15.93 -4.58
CA GLU A 91 4.39 14.92 -4.72
C GLU A 91 4.11 14.14 -3.43
N LEU A 92 4.42 12.84 -3.37
CA LEU A 92 4.22 11.99 -2.18
C LEU A 92 5.19 12.25 -1.02
N GLU A 93 6.11 13.18 -1.18
CA GLU A 93 6.99 13.71 -0.13
C GLU A 93 6.65 15.17 0.21
N VAL A 94 5.47 15.66 -0.17
CA VAL A 94 5.01 17.05 -0.07
C VAL A 94 5.17 17.67 1.33
N ILE A 95 5.04 16.89 2.39
CA ILE A 95 5.20 17.32 3.80
C ILE A 95 6.39 16.63 4.49
N SER A 96 7.43 16.27 3.73
CA SER A 96 8.62 15.62 4.29
C SER A 96 9.46 16.54 5.18
N GLU A 97 9.34 17.86 5.02
CA GLU A 97 10.10 18.86 5.77
C GLU A 97 9.15 19.83 6.47
N VAL A 98 8.68 19.48 7.68
CA VAL A 98 7.81 20.33 8.50
C VAL A 98 8.54 20.68 9.80
N SER A 99 8.94 21.94 9.96
CA SER A 99 9.56 22.43 11.21
C SER A 99 8.55 22.53 12.36
N GLU A 100 9.02 22.60 13.59
CA GLU A 100 8.16 22.75 14.78
C GLU A 100 7.27 24.01 14.71
N ASP A 101 7.82 25.13 14.17
CA ASP A 101 7.05 26.36 13.96
C ASP A 101 5.90 26.13 12.98
N LYS A 102 6.13 25.36 11.90
CA LYS A 102 5.07 24.99 10.95
C LYS A 102 4.05 24.03 11.58
N GLN A 103 4.47 23.12 12.46
CA GLN A 103 3.51 22.28 13.19
C GLN A 103 2.60 23.09 14.09
N ALA A 104 3.12 24.12 14.76
CA ALA A 104 2.30 25.06 15.54
C ALA A 104 1.33 25.81 14.62
N ALA A 105 1.82 26.33 13.49
CA ALA A 105 0.98 27.04 12.51
C ALA A 105 -0.13 26.15 11.89
N ILE A 106 0.14 24.85 11.70
CA ILE A 106 -0.89 23.88 11.26
C ILE A 106 -2.01 23.76 12.32
N ARG A 107 -1.65 23.69 13.60
CA ARG A 107 -2.63 23.62 14.70
C ARG A 107 -3.48 24.88 14.78
N ASP A 108 -2.87 26.05 14.66
CA ASP A 108 -3.57 27.34 14.67
C ASP A 108 -4.51 27.47 13.46
N TYR A 109 -4.05 27.04 12.29
CA TYR A 109 -4.86 27.05 11.07
C TYR A 109 -6.12 26.17 11.21
N LEU A 110 -5.98 24.97 11.78
CA LEU A 110 -7.11 24.09 12.04
C LEU A 110 -8.15 24.67 13.02
N GLN A 111 -7.74 25.56 13.91
CA GLN A 111 -8.67 26.20 14.85
C GLN A 111 -9.37 27.41 14.27
N THR A 112 -8.76 28.08 13.28
CA THR A 112 -9.22 29.38 12.79
C THR A 112 -9.87 29.32 11.41
N VAL A 113 -9.52 28.33 10.59
CA VAL A 113 -10.00 28.24 9.20
C VAL A 113 -10.97 27.07 9.05
N PRO A 114 -12.20 27.31 8.56
CA PRO A 114 -13.18 26.25 8.33
C PRO A 114 -12.74 25.34 7.17
N ILE A 115 -12.66 24.04 7.45
CA ILE A 115 -12.45 22.98 6.46
C ILE A 115 -13.69 22.11 6.44
N SER A 116 -14.47 22.20 5.36
CA SER A 116 -15.68 21.39 5.16
C SER A 116 -15.35 20.14 4.35
N ILE A 117 -15.87 18.99 4.79
CA ILE A 117 -15.68 17.70 4.11
C ILE A 117 -17.02 17.22 3.56
N GLN A 118 -17.01 16.80 2.30
CA GLN A 118 -18.17 16.25 1.60
C GLN A 118 -17.83 14.91 0.96
N HIS A 119 -18.69 13.93 1.13
CA HIS A 119 -18.60 12.64 0.46
C HIS A 119 -19.07 12.74 -0.99
N ILE A 120 -18.28 12.26 -1.93
CA ILE A 120 -18.66 12.07 -3.33
C ILE A 120 -19.30 10.69 -3.45
N GLU A 121 -20.62 10.62 -3.58
CA GLU A 121 -21.35 9.35 -3.70
C GLU A 121 -21.16 8.67 -5.06
N GLN A 122 -21.01 9.47 -6.12
CA GLN A 122 -20.82 8.97 -7.50
C GLN A 122 -19.52 9.53 -8.06
N GLY A 123 -18.57 8.66 -8.35
CA GLY A 123 -17.25 9.09 -8.84
C GLY A 123 -16.26 7.93 -8.93
N HIS A 124 -15.00 8.28 -9.02
CA HIS A 124 -13.91 7.33 -9.01
C HIS A 124 -13.68 6.79 -7.60
N VAL A 125 -13.21 5.55 -7.50
CA VAL A 125 -12.88 4.91 -6.21
C VAL A 125 -11.82 5.72 -5.46
N PHE A 126 -10.86 6.31 -6.19
CA PHE A 126 -9.90 7.28 -5.69
C PHE A 126 -10.24 8.64 -6.29
N ASP A 127 -10.79 9.55 -5.50
CA ASP A 127 -11.20 10.89 -5.95
C ASP A 127 -11.06 11.91 -4.81
N ILE A 128 -10.30 12.96 -5.07
CA ILE A 128 -10.01 14.06 -4.15
C ILE A 128 -10.18 15.36 -4.90
N ILE A 129 -11.04 16.25 -4.40
CA ILE A 129 -11.20 17.60 -4.92
C ILE A 129 -11.01 18.57 -3.74
N VAL A 130 -10.00 19.43 -3.84
CA VAL A 130 -9.73 20.50 -2.89
C VAL A 130 -10.07 21.81 -3.55
N THR A 131 -10.95 22.61 -2.91
CA THR A 131 -11.26 23.97 -3.32
C THR A 131 -10.90 24.91 -2.18
N GLU A 132 -9.99 25.82 -2.43
CA GLU A 132 -9.47 26.81 -1.49
C GLU A 132 -9.91 28.21 -1.89
N ARG A 133 -10.32 29.03 -0.90
CA ARG A 133 -10.83 30.39 -1.13
C ARG A 133 -10.12 31.41 -0.25
N SER A 134 -9.86 32.58 -0.85
CA SER A 134 -9.38 33.78 -0.14
C SER A 134 -10.03 35.00 -0.78
N GLY A 135 -10.88 35.71 -0.03
CA GLY A 135 -11.77 36.75 -0.56
C GLY A 135 -12.64 36.21 -1.70
N ASP A 136 -12.66 36.93 -2.81
CA ASP A 136 -13.40 36.54 -4.03
C ASP A 136 -12.68 35.51 -4.92
N SER A 137 -11.44 35.18 -4.59
CA SER A 137 -10.63 34.24 -5.38
C SER A 137 -10.73 32.81 -4.87
N TYR A 138 -10.70 31.86 -5.80
CA TYR A 138 -10.59 30.45 -5.46
C TYR A 138 -9.66 29.68 -6.41
N ALA A 139 -9.10 28.61 -5.88
CA ALA A 139 -8.40 27.59 -6.67
C ALA A 139 -8.99 26.21 -6.36
N LYS A 140 -9.09 25.38 -7.39
CA LYS A 140 -9.57 24.02 -7.29
C LYS A 140 -8.56 23.06 -7.92
N VAL A 141 -8.24 21.99 -7.19
CA VAL A 141 -7.38 20.89 -7.69
C VAL A 141 -8.11 19.58 -7.49
N ARG A 142 -8.11 18.72 -8.51
CA ARG A 142 -8.62 17.35 -8.44
C ARG A 142 -7.52 16.35 -8.73
N ILE A 143 -7.42 15.35 -7.86
CA ILE A 143 -6.61 14.15 -8.04
C ILE A 143 -7.55 12.97 -8.16
N ALA A 144 -7.41 12.15 -9.20
CA ALA A 144 -8.22 10.96 -9.38
C ALA A 144 -7.40 9.78 -9.89
N ASP A 145 -7.87 8.56 -9.59
CA ASP A 145 -7.33 7.27 -10.03
C ASP A 145 -6.01 6.85 -9.38
N PHE A 146 -5.03 7.76 -9.25
CA PHE A 146 -3.72 7.54 -8.63
C PHE A 146 -3.34 8.71 -7.73
N HIS A 147 -2.54 8.45 -6.71
CA HIS A 147 -2.19 9.41 -5.66
C HIS A 147 -1.54 10.72 -6.16
N THR A 148 -0.85 10.68 -7.31
CA THR A 148 -0.17 11.85 -7.90
C THR A 148 -0.84 12.37 -9.18
N ASN A 149 -1.93 11.74 -9.62
CA ASN A 149 -2.57 12.08 -10.88
C ASN A 149 -3.50 13.30 -10.74
N ILE A 150 -2.95 14.51 -10.80
CA ILE A 150 -3.75 15.72 -10.94
C ILE A 150 -4.44 15.67 -12.30
N CYS A 151 -5.77 15.74 -12.30
CA CYS A 151 -6.59 15.72 -13.51
C CYS A 151 -7.32 17.05 -13.76
N LEU A 152 -7.37 17.96 -12.78
CA LEU A 152 -7.93 19.30 -12.95
C LEU A 152 -7.20 20.31 -12.07
N ILE A 153 -6.86 21.46 -12.65
CA ILE A 153 -6.49 22.68 -11.93
C ILE A 153 -7.33 23.84 -12.50
N GLU A 154 -8.05 24.51 -11.61
CA GLU A 154 -8.92 25.63 -11.96
C GLU A 154 -8.68 26.81 -11.02
N LYS A 155 -8.70 28.04 -11.55
CA LYS A 155 -8.68 29.29 -10.77
C LYS A 155 -9.76 30.23 -11.27
N ASN A 156 -10.65 30.68 -10.37
CA ASN A 156 -11.71 31.67 -10.64
C ASN A 156 -12.55 31.33 -11.90
N GLY A 157 -12.94 30.05 -12.06
CA GLY A 157 -13.70 29.56 -13.22
C GLY A 157 -12.88 29.31 -14.48
N ARG A 158 -11.59 29.65 -14.49
CA ARG A 158 -10.70 29.37 -15.61
C ARG A 158 -9.93 28.05 -15.38
N VAL A 159 -10.12 27.08 -16.26
CA VAL A 159 -9.34 25.85 -16.27
C VAL A 159 -7.91 26.17 -16.73
N LEU A 160 -6.93 25.86 -15.88
CA LEU A 160 -5.50 26.04 -16.13
C LEU A 160 -4.84 24.74 -16.62
N TYR A 161 -5.36 23.60 -16.17
CA TYR A 161 -4.92 22.29 -16.55
C TYR A 161 -6.10 21.33 -16.48
N GLU A 162 -6.26 20.51 -17.51
CA GLU A 162 -7.25 19.43 -17.53
C GLU A 162 -6.67 18.21 -18.24
N LYS A 163 -6.87 17.06 -17.62
CA LYS A 163 -6.54 15.76 -18.19
C LYS A 163 -7.80 14.90 -18.13
N PRO A 164 -8.20 14.24 -19.21
CA PRO A 164 -9.36 13.35 -19.18
C PRO A 164 -9.22 12.30 -18.09
N LEU A 165 -10.29 12.06 -17.37
CA LEU A 165 -10.36 10.92 -16.47
C LEU A 165 -10.31 9.64 -17.31
N LEU A 166 -9.38 8.76 -16.96
CA LEU A 166 -9.18 7.54 -17.72
C LEU A 166 -10.33 6.58 -17.40
N ASN A 167 -10.95 6.00 -18.42
CA ASN A 167 -11.78 4.82 -18.26
C ASN A 167 -10.90 3.61 -17.86
N GLU A 168 -11.49 2.49 -17.44
CA GLU A 168 -10.72 1.31 -17.00
C GLU A 168 -9.76 0.79 -18.08
N GLU A 169 -10.12 0.89 -19.34
CA GLU A 169 -9.33 0.45 -20.48
C GLU A 169 -8.09 1.36 -20.68
N ALA A 170 -8.28 2.67 -20.75
CA ALA A 170 -7.19 3.63 -20.86
C ALA A 170 -6.23 3.63 -19.67
N ARG A 171 -6.73 3.28 -18.47
CA ARG A 171 -5.86 3.08 -17.29
C ARG A 171 -4.95 1.86 -17.43
N ARG A 172 -5.45 0.78 -18.02
CA ARG A 172 -4.64 -0.42 -18.30
C ARG A 172 -3.57 -0.11 -19.33
N ASP A 173 -3.94 0.59 -20.41
CA ASP A 173 -3.04 0.93 -21.53
C ASP A 173 -1.93 1.91 -21.15
N SER A 174 -2.13 2.72 -20.10
CA SER A 174 -1.13 3.67 -19.60
C SER A 174 -0.07 3.07 -18.68
N ARG A 175 -0.17 1.78 -18.36
CA ARG A 175 0.72 1.07 -17.43
C ARG A 175 1.25 -0.22 -18.08
N ALA A 176 2.34 -0.76 -17.53
CA ALA A 176 2.85 -2.05 -17.96
C ALA A 176 1.75 -3.13 -17.86
N ASP A 177 1.71 -4.01 -18.85
CA ASP A 177 0.64 -4.99 -19.00
C ASP A 177 0.67 -6.07 -17.92
N ARG A 178 -0.19 -5.90 -16.92
CA ARG A 178 -0.33 -6.85 -15.79
C ARG A 178 -1.09 -8.12 -16.15
N SER A 179 -1.72 -8.19 -17.33
CA SER A 179 -2.38 -9.42 -17.80
C SER A 179 -1.39 -10.53 -18.13
N LEU A 180 -0.12 -10.16 -18.33
CA LEU A 180 0.98 -11.10 -18.54
C LEU A 180 1.44 -11.81 -17.26
N LEU A 181 1.03 -11.33 -16.07
CA LEU A 181 1.41 -11.94 -14.81
C LEU A 181 0.73 -13.29 -14.62
N ASN A 182 1.51 -14.29 -14.29
CA ASN A 182 1.04 -15.58 -13.80
C ASN A 182 2.15 -16.24 -12.94
N MET A 183 1.77 -17.14 -12.07
CA MET A 183 2.68 -17.75 -11.10
C MET A 183 3.89 -18.45 -11.74
N LYS A 184 3.67 -19.12 -12.88
CA LYS A 184 4.75 -19.85 -13.57
C LYS A 184 5.80 -18.90 -14.14
N ASP A 185 5.35 -17.87 -14.85
CA ASP A 185 6.23 -16.90 -15.48
C ASP A 185 6.91 -15.99 -14.45
N ILE A 186 6.25 -15.68 -13.33
CA ILE A 186 6.86 -14.97 -12.19
C ILE A 186 8.02 -15.77 -11.63
N TRP A 187 7.83 -17.08 -11.42
CA TRP A 187 8.90 -17.95 -10.93
C TRP A 187 10.05 -18.02 -11.91
N ASP A 188 9.77 -18.30 -13.19
CA ASP A 188 10.79 -18.38 -14.24
C ASP A 188 11.54 -17.05 -14.41
N PHE A 189 10.86 -15.90 -14.31
CA PHE A 189 11.49 -14.60 -14.34
C PHE A 189 12.44 -14.40 -13.15
N ALA A 190 12.00 -14.73 -11.95
CA ALA A 190 12.83 -14.58 -10.75
C ALA A 190 14.11 -15.43 -10.81
N GLU A 191 14.04 -16.64 -11.39
CA GLU A 191 15.22 -17.51 -11.55
C GLU A 191 16.19 -17.02 -12.62
N THR A 192 15.71 -16.38 -13.68
CA THR A 192 16.49 -16.09 -14.89
C THR A 192 16.81 -14.61 -15.10
N ALA A 193 16.13 -13.70 -14.37
CA ALA A 193 16.32 -12.26 -14.53
C ALA A 193 17.78 -11.85 -14.27
N ASP A 194 18.25 -10.93 -15.12
CA ASP A 194 19.46 -10.16 -14.81
C ASP A 194 19.13 -9.20 -13.66
N LEU A 195 19.71 -9.47 -12.51
CA LEU A 195 19.39 -8.70 -11.30
C LEU A 195 19.80 -7.24 -11.39
N GLN A 196 20.69 -6.85 -12.31
CA GLN A 196 21.05 -5.44 -12.52
C GLN A 196 19.84 -4.59 -12.94
N ASP A 197 18.85 -5.19 -13.62
CA ASP A 197 17.66 -4.48 -14.08
C ASP A 197 16.73 -4.03 -12.94
N VAL A 198 16.85 -4.66 -11.75
CA VAL A 198 15.97 -4.44 -10.59
C VAL A 198 16.71 -4.25 -9.25
N ALA A 199 18.03 -4.38 -9.24
CA ALA A 199 18.84 -4.35 -8.02
C ALA A 199 18.62 -3.09 -7.18
N ASP A 200 18.63 -1.92 -7.82
CA ASP A 200 18.47 -0.63 -7.13
C ASP A 200 17.09 -0.48 -6.46
N LEU A 201 16.04 -1.02 -7.10
CA LEU A 201 14.70 -1.02 -6.54
C LEU A 201 14.63 -1.90 -5.30
N LEU A 202 15.15 -3.12 -5.40
CA LEU A 202 15.13 -4.10 -4.31
C LEU A 202 16.02 -3.67 -3.15
N GLU A 203 17.17 -3.06 -3.42
CA GLU A 203 18.07 -2.54 -2.39
C GLU A 203 17.40 -1.40 -1.60
N ARG A 204 16.69 -0.49 -2.28
CA ARG A 204 15.91 0.56 -1.60
C ARG A 204 14.79 -0.06 -0.77
N GLN A 205 14.09 -1.08 -1.30
CA GLN A 205 13.04 -1.78 -0.56
C GLN A 205 13.58 -2.44 0.72
N ILE A 206 14.70 -3.15 0.61
CA ILE A 206 15.36 -3.76 1.77
C ILE A 206 15.71 -2.69 2.80
N ARG A 207 16.40 -1.63 2.38
CA ARG A 207 16.89 -0.59 3.27
C ARG A 207 15.76 0.14 4.00
N TYR A 208 14.75 0.61 3.26
CA TYR A 208 13.69 1.44 3.83
C TYR A 208 12.72 0.63 4.68
N ASN A 209 12.27 -0.52 4.16
CA ASN A 209 11.28 -1.32 4.88
C ASN A 209 11.87 -2.02 6.10
N ASN A 210 13.16 -2.40 6.08
CA ASN A 210 13.83 -2.90 7.27
C ASN A 210 14.04 -1.80 8.31
N ALA A 211 14.40 -0.58 7.90
CA ALA A 211 14.61 0.54 8.83
C ALA A 211 13.34 0.87 9.62
N ILE A 212 12.19 1.01 8.95
CA ILE A 212 10.94 1.29 9.65
C ILE A 212 10.45 0.11 10.50
N ALA A 213 10.77 -1.13 10.10
CA ALA A 213 10.43 -2.31 10.90
C ALA A 213 11.26 -2.38 12.19
N GLU A 214 12.54 -2.03 12.13
CA GLU A 214 13.41 -1.92 13.30
C GLU A 214 12.97 -0.77 14.21
N GLU A 215 12.68 0.40 13.65
CA GLU A 215 12.14 1.54 14.40
C GLU A 215 10.82 1.17 15.12
N GLY A 216 9.93 0.45 14.45
CA GLY A 216 8.66 -0.01 15.03
C GLY A 216 8.82 -0.98 16.20
N LEU A 217 9.93 -1.72 16.29
CA LEU A 217 10.26 -2.55 17.45
C LEU A 217 10.86 -1.74 18.59
N LEU A 218 11.60 -0.67 18.30
CA LEU A 218 12.27 0.18 19.29
C LEU A 218 11.34 1.22 19.88
N GLY A 219 10.55 1.87 19.04
CA GLY A 219 9.64 2.95 19.43
C GLY A 219 8.34 2.45 20.06
N ASP A 220 7.49 3.40 20.45
CA ASP A 220 6.15 3.15 20.98
C ASP A 220 5.09 3.58 19.96
N TYR A 221 4.67 2.62 19.13
CA TYR A 221 3.77 2.88 18.01
C TYR A 221 2.53 2.00 18.06
N GLY A 222 1.37 2.63 17.96
CA GLY A 222 0.09 1.94 17.84
C GLY A 222 -0.21 0.96 18.96
N ALA A 223 -0.41 -0.30 18.62
CA ALA A 223 -0.65 -1.37 19.59
C ALA A 223 0.61 -2.22 19.89
N ASN A 224 1.77 -1.84 19.35
CA ASN A 224 3.04 -2.54 19.54
C ASN A 224 2.95 -4.05 19.22
N ILE A 225 2.24 -4.40 18.18
CA ILE A 225 1.95 -5.80 17.81
C ILE A 225 3.24 -6.61 17.66
N GLY A 226 4.29 -6.03 17.06
CA GLY A 226 5.57 -6.71 16.90
C GLY A 226 6.19 -7.09 18.26
N ARG A 227 6.21 -6.18 19.22
CA ARG A 227 6.71 -6.45 20.59
C ARG A 227 5.85 -7.47 21.34
N VAL A 228 4.52 -7.36 21.20
CA VAL A 228 3.58 -8.33 21.77
C VAL A 228 3.86 -9.74 21.26
N LEU A 229 4.03 -9.91 19.96
CA LEU A 229 4.33 -11.21 19.34
C LEU A 229 5.64 -11.80 19.86
N LEU A 230 6.73 -11.01 19.88
CA LEU A 230 8.03 -11.47 20.37
C LEU A 230 8.01 -11.85 21.86
N SER A 231 7.33 -11.06 22.69
CA SER A 231 7.25 -11.33 24.14
C SER A 231 6.37 -12.54 24.48
N THR A 232 5.36 -12.81 23.63
CA THR A 232 4.39 -13.89 23.89
C THR A 232 4.84 -15.24 23.32
N TYR A 233 5.36 -15.23 22.08
CA TYR A 233 5.63 -16.46 21.32
C TYR A 233 7.11 -16.77 21.14
N GLY A 234 8.01 -15.93 21.62
CA GLY A 234 9.46 -16.13 21.54
C GLY A 234 10.07 -15.54 20.28
N ASN A 235 11.28 -16.01 19.93
CA ASN A 235 12.15 -15.35 18.96
C ASN A 235 12.66 -16.28 17.85
N ASP A 236 11.87 -17.27 17.44
CA ASP A 236 12.23 -18.01 16.22
C ASP A 236 11.96 -17.18 14.96
N VAL A 237 12.50 -17.62 13.83
CA VAL A 237 12.41 -16.86 12.58
C VAL A 237 10.97 -16.63 12.13
N SER A 238 10.07 -17.58 12.37
CA SER A 238 8.66 -17.47 11.98
C SER A 238 7.95 -16.36 12.76
N ILE A 239 8.29 -16.25 14.05
CA ILE A 239 7.76 -15.19 14.92
C ILE A 239 8.41 -13.84 14.57
N ARG A 240 9.74 -13.78 14.41
CA ARG A 240 10.43 -12.54 14.01
C ARG A 240 9.94 -11.98 12.69
N ALA A 241 9.72 -12.83 11.70
CA ALA A 241 9.26 -12.42 10.37
C ALA A 241 7.91 -11.66 10.43
N LYS A 242 6.90 -12.25 11.10
CA LYS A 242 5.59 -11.60 11.27
C LYS A 242 5.63 -10.43 12.25
N ALA A 243 6.43 -10.51 13.32
CA ALA A 243 6.56 -9.46 14.31
C ALA A 243 7.20 -8.18 13.75
N LYS A 244 8.29 -8.31 12.98
CA LYS A 244 8.95 -7.16 12.35
C LYS A 244 8.08 -6.52 11.26
N ALA A 245 7.39 -7.31 10.45
CA ALA A 245 6.44 -6.76 9.46
C ALA A 245 5.29 -6.00 10.15
N ALA A 246 4.75 -6.54 11.25
CA ALA A 246 3.74 -5.86 12.06
C ALA A 246 4.28 -4.57 12.69
N ALA A 247 5.50 -4.59 13.24
CA ALA A 247 6.13 -3.42 13.86
C ALA A 247 6.35 -2.28 12.84
N GLY A 248 6.79 -2.60 11.61
CA GLY A 248 6.91 -1.61 10.55
C GLY A 248 5.57 -0.96 10.20
N SER A 249 4.48 -1.74 10.22
CA SER A 249 3.13 -1.20 10.05
C SER A 249 2.68 -0.37 11.25
N ASP A 250 2.95 -0.79 12.48
CA ASP A 250 2.65 0.01 13.68
C ASP A 250 3.32 1.39 13.58
N ALA A 251 4.61 1.43 13.28
CA ALA A 251 5.35 2.67 13.11
C ALA A 251 4.73 3.54 11.99
N ARG A 252 4.53 2.95 10.81
CA ARG A 252 4.00 3.67 9.65
C ARG A 252 2.60 4.26 9.88
N MET A 253 1.70 3.52 10.53
CA MET A 253 0.32 3.95 10.76
C MET A 253 0.19 4.97 11.90
N ASN A 254 1.22 5.11 12.72
CA ASN A 254 1.19 5.95 13.93
C ASN A 254 2.23 7.08 13.91
N GLY A 255 2.58 7.56 12.72
CA GLY A 255 3.30 8.81 12.54
C GLY A 255 4.82 8.73 12.45
N CYS A 256 5.39 7.54 12.29
CA CYS A 256 6.82 7.41 11.99
C CYS A 256 7.16 8.10 10.65
N GLU A 257 8.21 8.89 10.66
CA GLU A 257 8.64 9.73 9.53
C GLU A 257 9.57 9.02 8.55
N LEU A 258 9.90 7.76 8.81
CA LEU A 258 10.74 6.98 7.91
C LEU A 258 9.97 6.59 6.64
N PRO A 259 10.61 6.73 5.45
CA PRO A 259 10.00 6.31 4.21
C PRO A 259 9.95 4.79 4.08
N VAL A 260 9.02 4.31 3.26
CA VAL A 260 8.90 2.91 2.87
C VAL A 260 8.88 2.77 1.36
N ILE A 261 9.25 1.61 0.84
CA ILE A 261 8.94 1.25 -0.54
C ILE A 261 7.61 0.50 -0.54
N ILE A 262 6.64 1.04 -1.27
CA ILE A 262 5.29 0.51 -1.37
C ILE A 262 5.22 -0.70 -2.30
N ASN A 263 4.09 -1.41 -2.27
CA ASN A 263 3.68 -2.39 -3.27
C ASN A 263 2.18 -2.22 -3.49
N SER A 264 1.72 -2.23 -4.72
CA SER A 264 0.31 -2.07 -5.09
C SER A 264 -0.37 -0.86 -4.41
N GLY A 265 0.35 0.27 -4.36
CA GLY A 265 -0.14 1.52 -3.77
C GLY A 265 -0.12 1.57 -2.24
N SER A 266 0.41 0.58 -1.53
CA SER A 266 0.41 0.53 -0.06
C SER A 266 1.78 0.22 0.54
N GLY A 267 2.23 1.07 1.49
CA GLY A 267 3.46 0.82 2.25
C GLY A 267 3.35 -0.42 3.14
N ASN A 268 2.18 -0.69 3.70
CA ASN A 268 1.95 -1.91 4.48
C ASN A 268 2.15 -3.17 3.63
N GLN A 269 1.70 -3.16 2.37
CA GLN A 269 1.96 -4.27 1.45
C GLN A 269 3.45 -4.39 1.12
N GLY A 270 4.14 -3.27 0.84
CA GLY A 270 5.58 -3.28 0.60
C GLY A 270 6.40 -3.82 1.78
N ILE A 271 6.06 -3.42 3.02
CA ILE A 271 6.66 -3.96 4.25
C ILE A 271 6.41 -5.47 4.34
N THR A 272 5.17 -5.90 4.12
CA THR A 272 4.77 -7.31 4.22
C THR A 272 5.46 -8.19 3.17
N CYS A 273 5.64 -7.69 1.95
CA CYS A 273 6.34 -8.41 0.88
C CYS A 273 7.85 -8.53 1.12
N SER A 274 8.45 -7.66 1.94
CA SER A 274 9.92 -7.59 2.04
C SER A 274 10.48 -8.01 3.41
N VAL A 275 9.94 -7.49 4.50
CA VAL A 275 10.51 -7.66 5.84
C VAL A 275 10.57 -9.13 6.29
N PRO A 276 9.53 -9.97 6.07
CA PRO A 276 9.61 -11.40 6.40
C PRO A 276 10.75 -12.11 5.67
N LEU A 277 10.97 -11.76 4.40
CA LEU A 277 12.04 -12.35 3.59
C LEU A 277 13.43 -11.92 4.07
N ILE A 278 13.57 -10.66 4.49
CA ILE A 278 14.82 -10.15 5.05
C ILE A 278 15.19 -10.94 6.33
N GLU A 279 14.22 -11.23 7.18
CA GLU A 279 14.45 -12.03 8.39
C GLU A 279 14.81 -13.49 8.08
N TYR A 280 14.10 -14.12 7.14
CA TYR A 280 14.45 -15.48 6.69
C TYR A 280 15.80 -15.53 6.01
N ALA A 281 16.15 -14.55 5.18
CA ALA A 281 17.46 -14.50 4.55
C ALA A 281 18.60 -14.36 5.56
N LYS A 282 18.40 -13.58 6.63
CA LYS A 282 19.34 -13.47 7.75
C LYS A 282 19.51 -14.81 8.47
N GLU A 283 18.40 -15.47 8.82
CA GLU A 283 18.38 -16.76 9.52
C GLU A 283 19.08 -17.87 8.70
N LEU A 284 18.79 -17.92 7.41
CA LEU A 284 19.33 -18.91 6.49
C LEU A 284 20.73 -18.57 5.95
N HIS A 285 21.32 -17.44 6.40
CA HIS A 285 22.58 -16.91 5.86
C HIS A 285 22.60 -16.84 4.33
N SER A 286 21.46 -16.50 3.73
CA SER A 286 21.30 -16.44 2.27
C SER A 286 22.07 -15.26 1.68
N GLY A 287 22.74 -15.52 0.55
CA GLY A 287 23.40 -14.45 -0.21
C GLY A 287 22.42 -13.43 -0.78
N LYS A 288 22.95 -12.25 -1.11
CA LYS A 288 22.18 -11.11 -1.64
C LYS A 288 21.37 -11.45 -2.90
N GLU A 289 21.98 -12.22 -3.81
CA GLU A 289 21.31 -12.70 -5.02
C GLU A 289 20.03 -13.49 -4.71
N LYS A 290 20.12 -14.45 -3.79
CA LYS A 290 18.99 -15.29 -3.41
C LYS A 290 17.86 -14.47 -2.79
N LEU A 291 18.20 -13.48 -1.96
CA LEU A 291 17.21 -12.56 -1.39
C LEU A 291 16.54 -11.72 -2.49
N TYR A 292 17.27 -11.22 -3.46
CA TYR A 292 16.68 -10.45 -4.55
C TYR A 292 15.69 -11.27 -5.38
N ARG A 293 16.03 -12.49 -5.74
CA ARG A 293 15.15 -13.42 -6.45
C ARG A 293 13.88 -13.73 -5.65
N ALA A 294 14.02 -13.95 -4.35
CA ALA A 294 12.88 -14.13 -3.45
C ALA A 294 11.98 -12.89 -3.37
N LEU A 295 12.57 -11.69 -3.32
CA LEU A 295 11.82 -10.43 -3.34
C LEU A 295 11.10 -10.19 -4.67
N ILE A 296 11.68 -10.57 -5.81
CA ILE A 296 11.00 -10.55 -7.11
C ILE A 296 9.73 -11.40 -7.04
N ILE A 297 9.84 -12.65 -6.57
CA ILE A 297 8.69 -13.57 -6.42
C ILE A 297 7.64 -12.92 -5.52
N SER A 298 8.03 -12.51 -4.32
CA SER A 298 7.12 -11.95 -3.33
C SER A 298 6.34 -10.73 -3.85
N ASN A 299 7.05 -9.78 -4.44
CA ASN A 299 6.44 -8.56 -4.96
C ASN A 299 5.51 -8.85 -6.15
N LEU A 300 5.95 -9.64 -7.13
CA LEU A 300 5.15 -9.91 -8.33
C LEU A 300 3.93 -10.80 -8.03
N VAL A 301 4.02 -11.76 -7.10
CA VAL A 301 2.88 -12.57 -6.65
C VAL A 301 1.84 -11.68 -5.99
N ALA A 302 2.25 -10.80 -5.08
CA ALA A 302 1.34 -9.86 -4.43
C ALA A 302 0.66 -8.92 -5.44
N ILE A 303 1.39 -8.41 -6.43
CA ILE A 303 0.87 -7.56 -7.51
C ILE A 303 -0.11 -8.36 -8.39
N HIS A 304 0.23 -9.60 -8.75
CA HIS A 304 -0.63 -10.46 -9.55
C HIS A 304 -1.99 -10.68 -8.89
N GLU A 305 -2.01 -11.08 -7.62
CA GLU A 305 -3.24 -11.24 -6.85
C GLU A 305 -4.02 -9.91 -6.76
N LYS A 306 -3.32 -8.81 -6.45
CA LYS A 306 -3.94 -7.50 -6.26
C LYS A 306 -4.54 -6.93 -7.54
N THR A 307 -4.01 -7.29 -8.71
CA THR A 307 -4.52 -6.87 -10.01
C THR A 307 -5.99 -7.27 -10.21
N GLY A 308 -6.37 -8.48 -9.79
CA GLY A 308 -7.75 -8.96 -9.87
C GLY A 308 -8.70 -8.32 -8.86
N ILE A 309 -8.19 -7.91 -7.69
CA ILE A 309 -8.95 -7.30 -6.60
C ILE A 309 -9.21 -5.81 -6.86
N GLY A 310 -8.25 -5.12 -7.47
CA GLY A 310 -8.29 -3.67 -7.69
C GLY A 310 -7.81 -2.85 -6.49
N THR A 311 -7.82 -1.53 -6.67
CA THR A 311 -7.42 -0.54 -5.65
C THR A 311 -8.55 -0.30 -4.64
N LEU A 312 -8.20 -0.09 -3.36
CA LEU A 312 -9.12 0.36 -2.29
C LEU A 312 -10.39 -0.50 -2.08
N SER A 313 -10.31 -1.81 -2.32
CA SER A 313 -11.35 -2.79 -2.00
C SER A 313 -11.52 -2.98 -0.48
N ALA A 314 -12.65 -3.58 -0.07
CA ALA A 314 -12.79 -4.13 1.28
C ALA A 314 -11.92 -5.38 1.51
N TYR A 315 -11.39 -6.01 0.49
CA TYR A 315 -10.40 -7.08 0.63
C TYR A 315 -9.05 -6.51 1.08
N CYS A 316 -8.51 -6.98 2.18
CA CYS A 316 -7.27 -6.47 2.75
C CYS A 316 -6.06 -6.85 1.91
N GLY A 317 -5.30 -5.86 1.42
CA GLY A 317 -4.08 -6.09 0.64
C GLY A 317 -2.96 -6.81 1.41
N ALA A 318 -3.02 -6.83 2.75
CA ALA A 318 -2.10 -7.61 3.56
C ALA A 318 -2.18 -9.12 3.27
N VAL A 319 -3.34 -9.62 2.83
CA VAL A 319 -3.54 -11.03 2.45
C VAL A 319 -2.69 -11.38 1.24
N SER A 320 -2.82 -10.61 0.15
CA SER A 320 -2.00 -10.80 -1.05
C SER A 320 -0.50 -10.63 -0.78
N ALA A 321 -0.14 -9.63 0.01
CA ALA A 321 1.26 -9.39 0.39
C ALA A 321 1.83 -10.51 1.27
N GLY A 322 1.03 -11.06 2.19
CA GLY A 322 1.39 -12.22 3.01
C GLY A 322 1.58 -13.49 2.19
N ALA A 323 0.67 -13.77 1.26
CA ALA A 323 0.78 -14.91 0.34
C ALA A 323 2.04 -14.77 -0.54
N GLY A 324 2.29 -13.59 -1.09
CA GLY A 324 3.53 -13.28 -1.82
C GLY A 324 4.78 -13.48 -0.98
N ALA A 325 4.78 -13.02 0.29
CA ALA A 325 5.89 -13.26 1.22
C ALA A 325 6.13 -14.75 1.46
N GLY A 326 5.06 -15.54 1.60
CA GLY A 326 5.15 -17.00 1.71
C GLY A 326 5.85 -17.64 0.50
N ALA A 327 5.47 -17.25 -0.72
CA ALA A 327 6.11 -17.74 -1.94
C ALA A 327 7.61 -17.39 -1.99
N GLY A 328 7.99 -16.18 -1.59
CA GLY A 328 9.39 -15.77 -1.51
C GLY A 328 10.18 -16.53 -0.42
N ILE A 329 9.57 -16.80 0.73
CA ILE A 329 10.18 -17.60 1.80
C ILE A 329 10.43 -19.03 1.32
N VAL A 330 9.48 -19.64 0.60
CA VAL A 330 9.67 -20.98 -0.03
C VAL A 330 10.94 -20.99 -0.86
N TYR A 331 11.12 -19.98 -1.72
CA TYR A 331 12.33 -19.85 -2.54
C TYR A 331 13.60 -19.74 -1.69
N LEU A 332 13.58 -18.94 -0.63
CA LEU A 332 14.72 -18.81 0.30
C LEU A 332 15.07 -20.14 0.99
N CYS A 333 14.07 -20.94 1.32
CA CYS A 333 14.27 -22.26 1.91
C CYS A 333 14.81 -23.30 0.91
N GLY A 334 14.82 -22.99 -0.38
CA GLY A 334 15.32 -23.88 -1.43
C GLY A 334 14.29 -24.86 -1.96
N ASP A 335 13.03 -24.68 -1.62
CA ASP A 335 11.93 -25.45 -2.17
C ASP A 335 11.46 -24.87 -3.51
N GLY A 336 10.85 -25.71 -4.34
CA GLY A 336 10.54 -25.37 -5.73
C GLY A 336 9.17 -24.75 -5.93
N TYR A 337 8.87 -24.50 -7.18
CA TYR A 337 7.62 -23.87 -7.66
C TYR A 337 6.33 -24.49 -7.10
N GLN A 338 6.28 -25.85 -6.97
CA GLN A 338 5.08 -26.51 -6.43
C GLN A 338 4.83 -26.13 -4.96
N ALA A 339 5.88 -26.07 -4.15
CA ALA A 339 5.76 -25.60 -2.77
C ALA A 339 5.24 -24.17 -2.69
N ALA A 340 5.69 -23.29 -3.60
CA ALA A 340 5.20 -21.91 -3.66
C ALA A 340 3.70 -21.83 -4.03
N ILE A 341 3.25 -22.62 -5.01
CA ILE A 341 1.81 -22.69 -5.37
C ILE A 341 0.97 -23.11 -4.17
N HIS A 342 1.31 -24.21 -3.52
CA HIS A 342 0.56 -24.73 -2.38
C HIS A 342 0.56 -23.75 -1.21
N THR A 343 1.69 -23.07 -0.96
CA THR A 343 1.80 -22.03 0.07
C THR A 343 0.82 -20.88 -0.20
N VAL A 344 0.77 -20.37 -1.44
CA VAL A 344 -0.14 -19.29 -1.83
C VAL A 344 -1.59 -19.74 -1.73
N VAL A 345 -1.96 -20.89 -2.27
CA VAL A 345 -3.33 -21.43 -2.20
C VAL A 345 -3.78 -21.60 -0.76
N ASN A 346 -2.95 -22.23 0.08
CA ASN A 346 -3.26 -22.45 1.49
C ASN A 346 -3.43 -21.11 2.24
N ALA A 347 -2.54 -20.13 2.02
CA ALA A 347 -2.65 -18.81 2.64
C ALA A 347 -3.97 -18.13 2.24
N LEU A 348 -4.31 -18.12 0.95
CA LEU A 348 -5.54 -17.51 0.45
C LEU A 348 -6.80 -18.21 1.01
N ALA A 349 -6.79 -19.53 1.12
CA ALA A 349 -7.90 -20.28 1.72
C ALA A 349 -8.11 -19.92 3.20
N ILE A 350 -7.02 -19.65 3.94
CA ILE A 350 -7.08 -19.36 5.39
C ILE A 350 -7.56 -17.94 5.68
N VAL A 351 -7.05 -16.93 4.97
CA VAL A 351 -7.19 -15.52 5.39
C VAL A 351 -7.94 -14.60 4.42
N SER A 352 -8.55 -15.10 3.36
CA SER A 352 -9.29 -14.28 2.38
C SER A 352 -10.52 -13.56 2.94
N GLY A 353 -10.90 -13.80 4.19
CA GLY A 353 -11.96 -13.07 4.90
C GLY A 353 -11.50 -11.81 5.64
N ILE A 354 -10.22 -11.48 5.66
CA ILE A 354 -9.73 -10.26 6.34
C ILE A 354 -10.19 -9.03 5.57
N VAL A 355 -11.01 -8.20 6.21
CA VAL A 355 -11.52 -6.95 5.61
C VAL A 355 -10.55 -5.79 5.80
N CYS A 356 -10.52 -4.90 4.79
CA CYS A 356 -9.84 -3.60 4.86
C CYS A 356 -10.85 -2.53 5.29
N ASP A 357 -10.72 -2.08 6.52
CA ASP A 357 -11.52 -1.03 7.13
C ASP A 357 -10.72 0.27 7.34
N GLY A 358 -9.76 0.54 6.46
CA GLY A 358 -8.91 1.72 6.43
C GLY A 358 -7.57 1.58 7.16
N ALA A 359 -6.75 2.62 7.07
CA ALA A 359 -5.41 2.66 7.64
C ALA A 359 -5.47 3.00 9.15
N LYS A 360 -4.92 2.13 10.00
CA LYS A 360 -4.92 2.29 11.47
C LYS A 360 -4.03 1.25 12.15
N ALA A 361 -3.87 1.34 13.47
CA ALA A 361 -3.04 0.44 14.27
C ALA A 361 -3.36 -1.06 14.06
N SER A 362 -4.64 -1.45 13.89
CA SER A 362 -5.00 -2.86 13.65
C SER A 362 -4.45 -3.47 12.36
N CYS A 363 -3.93 -2.64 11.44
CA CYS A 363 -3.26 -3.15 10.23
C CYS A 363 -2.06 -4.03 10.56
N ALA A 364 -1.32 -3.71 11.63
CA ALA A 364 -0.18 -4.50 12.09
C ALA A 364 -0.58 -5.95 12.43
N ALA A 365 -1.70 -6.13 13.15
CA ALA A 365 -2.21 -7.45 13.49
C ALA A 365 -2.71 -8.23 12.26
N LYS A 366 -3.34 -7.54 11.28
CA LYS A 366 -3.77 -8.16 10.02
C LYS A 366 -2.57 -8.63 9.17
N ILE A 367 -1.48 -7.86 9.16
CA ILE A 367 -0.22 -8.26 8.53
C ILE A 367 0.36 -9.50 9.21
N ALA A 368 0.46 -9.49 10.55
CA ALA A 368 0.96 -10.65 11.30
C ALA A 368 0.15 -11.92 10.98
N SER A 369 -1.20 -11.82 10.95
CA SER A 369 -2.09 -12.93 10.61
C SER A 369 -1.90 -13.42 9.17
N SER A 370 -1.68 -12.51 8.23
CA SER A 370 -1.48 -12.86 6.81
C SER A 370 -0.14 -13.57 6.58
N VAL A 371 0.93 -13.09 7.23
CA VAL A 371 2.24 -13.76 7.18
C VAL A 371 2.17 -15.12 7.89
N ASP A 372 1.48 -15.20 9.02
CA ASP A 372 1.30 -16.46 9.76
C ASP A 372 0.56 -17.51 8.94
N ALA A 373 -0.52 -17.12 8.24
CA ALA A 373 -1.25 -18.01 7.34
C ALA A 373 -0.37 -18.54 6.20
N ALA A 374 0.52 -17.71 5.65
CA ALA A 374 1.45 -18.13 4.61
C ALA A 374 2.50 -19.11 5.15
N LEU A 375 3.04 -18.85 6.34
CA LEU A 375 3.98 -19.76 7.00
C LEU A 375 3.32 -21.09 7.38
N LEU A 376 2.06 -21.06 7.86
CA LEU A 376 1.27 -22.26 8.10
C LEU A 376 1.04 -23.03 6.80
N GLY A 377 0.67 -22.33 5.72
CA GLY A 377 0.47 -22.91 4.39
C GLY A 377 1.70 -23.63 3.84
N TYR A 378 2.88 -23.03 4.04
CA TYR A 378 4.16 -23.66 3.69
C TYR A 378 4.46 -24.89 4.56
N ASN A 379 4.24 -24.80 5.87
CA ASN A 379 4.44 -25.94 6.76
C ASN A 379 3.46 -27.09 6.45
N MET A 380 2.22 -26.79 6.07
CA MET A 380 1.26 -27.79 5.58
C MET A 380 1.85 -28.56 4.39
N TYR A 381 2.36 -27.84 3.38
CA TYR A 381 3.02 -28.46 2.23
C TYR A 381 4.14 -29.41 2.65
N LYS A 382 5.04 -28.97 3.55
CA LYS A 382 6.14 -29.80 4.07
C LYS A 382 5.68 -31.05 4.80
N CYS A 383 4.47 -31.02 5.34
CA CYS A 383 3.81 -32.17 5.97
C CYS A 383 2.94 -32.96 4.99
N ASN A 384 3.02 -32.71 3.67
CA ASN A 384 2.17 -33.30 2.63
C ASN A 384 0.68 -33.06 2.87
N GLN A 385 0.34 -31.87 3.38
CA GLN A 385 -1.04 -31.41 3.60
C GLN A 385 -1.32 -30.19 2.72
N GLU A 386 -2.54 -30.14 2.15
CA GLU A 386 -2.97 -29.03 1.29
C GLU A 386 -4.49 -28.93 1.25
N PHE A 387 -5.01 -27.75 0.97
CA PHE A 387 -6.39 -27.59 0.54
C PHE A 387 -6.49 -27.91 -0.95
N LYS A 388 -7.54 -28.65 -1.32
CA LYS A 388 -7.71 -29.16 -2.70
C LYS A 388 -8.74 -28.35 -3.47
N GLY A 389 -8.66 -28.42 -4.79
CA GLY A 389 -9.67 -27.85 -5.65
C GLY A 389 -11.07 -28.38 -5.29
N GLY A 390 -11.99 -27.45 -4.97
CA GLY A 390 -13.32 -27.75 -4.44
C GLY A 390 -13.48 -27.52 -2.93
N ASP A 391 -12.40 -27.26 -2.21
CA ASP A 391 -12.45 -26.87 -0.81
C ASP A 391 -12.84 -25.38 -0.71
N GLY A 392 -14.12 -25.08 -0.63
CA GLY A 392 -14.63 -23.71 -0.53
C GLY A 392 -14.28 -22.86 -1.74
N ILE A 393 -13.45 -21.85 -1.55
CA ILE A 393 -13.01 -20.91 -2.60
C ILE A 393 -11.75 -21.37 -3.36
N VAL A 394 -11.16 -22.51 -2.97
CA VAL A 394 -10.01 -23.09 -3.69
C VAL A 394 -10.51 -23.72 -4.99
N MET A 395 -9.97 -23.24 -6.10
CA MET A 395 -10.33 -23.73 -7.44
C MET A 395 -9.36 -24.84 -7.89
N LYS A 396 -9.55 -25.33 -9.11
CA LYS A 396 -8.78 -26.47 -9.66
C LYS A 396 -7.26 -26.22 -9.80
N ASP A 397 -6.86 -24.97 -9.93
CA ASP A 397 -5.47 -24.53 -10.09
C ASP A 397 -5.24 -23.16 -9.46
N ILE A 398 -3.97 -22.75 -9.35
CA ILE A 398 -3.57 -21.50 -8.72
C ILE A 398 -4.14 -20.27 -9.45
N GLU A 399 -4.09 -20.24 -10.77
CA GLU A 399 -4.54 -19.08 -11.55
C GLU A 399 -6.07 -18.89 -11.44
N THR A 400 -6.83 -19.98 -11.48
CA THR A 400 -8.28 -19.91 -11.29
C THR A 400 -8.64 -19.57 -9.85
N THR A 401 -7.83 -19.97 -8.86
CA THR A 401 -7.99 -19.56 -7.46
C THR A 401 -7.76 -18.07 -7.31
N ILE A 402 -6.63 -17.52 -7.82
CA ILE A 402 -6.32 -16.09 -7.80
C ILE A 402 -7.44 -15.27 -8.48
N LYS A 403 -7.92 -15.71 -9.66
CA LYS A 403 -9.06 -15.06 -10.35
C LYS A 403 -10.34 -15.09 -9.52
N GLY A 404 -10.62 -16.20 -8.83
CA GLY A 404 -11.77 -16.35 -7.93
C GLY A 404 -11.70 -15.37 -6.76
N ILE A 405 -10.53 -15.27 -6.11
CA ILE A 405 -10.25 -14.30 -5.05
C ILE A 405 -10.34 -12.86 -5.57
N GLY A 406 -9.80 -12.59 -6.75
CA GLY A 406 -9.91 -11.29 -7.41
C GLY A 406 -11.38 -10.86 -7.56
N ARG A 407 -12.24 -11.75 -8.08
CA ARG A 407 -13.67 -11.49 -8.21
C ARG A 407 -14.37 -11.34 -6.85
N LEU A 408 -14.03 -12.15 -5.86
CA LEU A 408 -14.54 -12.00 -4.50
C LEU A 408 -14.20 -10.61 -3.93
N GLY A 409 -12.95 -10.18 -4.06
CA GLY A 409 -12.49 -8.88 -3.56
C GLY A 409 -13.07 -7.70 -4.33
N LYS A 410 -13.16 -7.79 -5.65
CA LYS A 410 -13.63 -6.69 -6.51
C LYS A 410 -15.15 -6.55 -6.48
N ASP A 411 -15.85 -7.65 -6.76
CA ASP A 411 -17.29 -7.64 -6.98
C ASP A 411 -18.05 -8.08 -5.71
N GLY A 412 -17.62 -9.18 -5.08
CA GLY A 412 -18.29 -9.76 -3.94
C GLY A 412 -18.22 -8.91 -2.66
N MET A 413 -17.16 -8.12 -2.49
CA MET A 413 -17.00 -7.25 -1.31
C MET A 413 -17.42 -5.79 -1.55
N LYS A 414 -18.09 -5.47 -2.66
CA LYS A 414 -18.52 -4.10 -2.95
C LYS A 414 -19.47 -3.56 -1.88
N GLU A 415 -20.54 -4.28 -1.57
CA GLU A 415 -21.50 -3.92 -0.51
C GLU A 415 -20.83 -3.88 0.87
N THR A 416 -19.91 -4.81 1.14
CA THR A 416 -19.11 -4.81 2.37
C THR A 416 -18.29 -3.52 2.49
N ASN A 417 -17.71 -3.05 1.39
CA ASN A 417 -16.97 -1.79 1.39
C ASN A 417 -17.87 -0.58 1.67
N GLU A 418 -19.06 -0.55 1.07
CA GLU A 418 -20.05 0.51 1.29
C GLU A 418 -20.52 0.52 2.75
N GLU A 419 -20.77 -0.66 3.32
CA GLU A 419 -21.19 -0.79 4.73
C GLU A 419 -20.08 -0.34 5.69
N ILE A 420 -18.83 -0.73 5.44
CA ILE A 420 -17.69 -0.24 6.24
C ILE A 420 -17.61 1.30 6.21
N ILE A 421 -17.79 1.91 5.03
CA ILE A 421 -17.79 3.37 4.89
C ILE A 421 -18.93 3.98 5.70
N ARG A 422 -20.16 3.43 5.66
CA ARG A 422 -21.29 3.89 6.46
C ARG A 422 -20.99 3.86 7.95
N LEU A 423 -20.56 2.70 8.46
CA LEU A 423 -20.16 2.54 9.87
C LEU A 423 -19.06 3.53 10.31
N MET A 424 -18.22 3.96 9.41
CA MET A 424 -17.16 4.92 9.73
C MET A 424 -17.64 6.39 9.68
N ILE A 425 -18.71 6.69 8.96
CA ILE A 425 -19.26 8.04 8.84
C ILE A 425 -20.27 8.33 9.98
N GLU A 426 -20.99 7.32 10.47
CA GLU A 426 -21.81 7.39 11.68
C GLU A 426 -20.97 7.81 12.90
#